data_4bb33ebb2b55aae5858ae9c70e131dbd
#
_entry.id   4bb33ebb2b55aae5858ae9c70e131dbd
#
_cell.length_a   1.000
_cell.length_b   1.000
_cell.length_c   1.000
_cell.angle_alpha   90.00
_cell.angle_beta   90.00
_cell.angle_gamma   90.00
#
_symmetry.space_group_name_H-M   'P 1'
#
loop_
_entity.id
_entity.type
_entity.pdbx_description
1 polymer ?
#
loop_
_entity_poly.entity_id
_entity_poly.type
_entity_poly.pdbx_seq_one_letter_code
_entity_poly.pdbx_strand_id
1 'polypeptide(L)'
;MEESTAVIYARVSSLGDRQSTERQVSDLRQYAEKNALCISEVFEEHISGAKRNSERPILTECLQFCFERGVSVLLMSELSRLGRNVDEVLANVRQCKERHLNIYFQKENISIFQADGGENPFLTIMIAVLGTCAQLERENIQFRLASGRRNYIANGGRVGRKTGSVKTREQKAEQYKDVLAYLTKGYKIMDVAKLTGISTSTVQRLKSEFAI
;
A
#
# COMPACT_ATOMS: atom_id res chain seq x y z
N MET A 1 -21.22 28.92 17.89
CA MET A 1 -20.27 28.57 16.83
C MET A 1 -20.19 27.04 16.87
N GLU A 2 -20.58 26.36 15.80
CA GLU A 2 -20.38 24.90 15.73
C GLU A 2 -18.88 24.63 15.77
N GLU A 3 -18.44 23.80 16.70
CA GLU A 3 -17.05 23.36 16.77
C GLU A 3 -16.73 22.58 15.49
N SER A 4 -15.75 23.08 14.73
CA SER A 4 -15.30 22.39 13.52
C SER A 4 -14.64 21.07 13.90
N THR A 5 -15.28 19.95 13.54
CA THR A 5 -14.78 18.60 13.85
C THR A 5 -13.70 18.17 12.86
N ALA A 6 -12.66 17.56 13.39
CA ALA A 6 -11.56 17.03 12.61
C ALA A 6 -11.33 15.54 12.87
N VAL A 7 -10.84 14.84 11.86
CA VAL A 7 -10.35 13.47 11.93
C VAL A 7 -8.90 13.44 11.48
N ILE A 8 -8.07 12.61 12.10
CA ILE A 8 -6.68 12.39 11.67
C ILE A 8 -6.57 11.02 11.00
N TYR A 9 -5.91 10.98 9.84
CA TYR A 9 -5.47 9.74 9.23
C TYR A 9 -3.95 9.73 9.08
N ALA A 10 -3.31 8.71 9.67
CA ALA A 10 -1.87 8.49 9.61
C ALA A 10 -1.55 7.10 9.02
N ARG A 11 -0.46 6.99 8.24
CA ARG A 11 -0.03 5.72 7.63
C ARG A 11 1.48 5.55 7.69
N VAL A 12 1.90 4.33 8.02
CA VAL A 12 3.30 3.90 7.95
C VAL A 12 3.46 2.61 7.15
N SER A 13 4.67 2.39 6.61
CA SER A 13 4.95 1.28 5.70
C SER A 13 5.25 -0.06 6.39
N SER A 14 5.55 -0.07 7.69
CA SER A 14 5.88 -1.29 8.43
C SER A 14 5.41 -1.25 9.88
N LEU A 15 5.19 -2.43 10.45
CA LEU A 15 4.81 -2.60 11.87
C LEU A 15 5.90 -2.16 12.88
N GLY A 16 7.15 -1.96 12.40
CA GLY A 16 8.27 -1.51 13.24
C GLY A 16 8.38 0.01 13.41
N ASP A 17 7.56 0.78 12.71
CA ASP A 17 7.71 2.24 12.60
C ASP A 17 6.65 3.00 13.42
N ARG A 18 6.36 2.52 14.65
CA ARG A 18 5.39 3.16 15.57
C ARG A 18 5.74 4.62 15.86
N GLN A 19 7.02 4.94 16.05
CA GLN A 19 7.49 6.31 16.29
C GLN A 19 7.15 7.27 15.15
N SER A 20 7.06 6.77 13.90
CA SER A 20 6.69 7.57 12.73
C SER A 20 5.20 7.92 12.71
N THR A 21 4.30 7.01 13.15
CA THR A 21 2.85 7.29 13.24
C THR A 21 2.56 8.24 14.38
N GLU A 22 3.12 7.98 15.56
CA GLU A 22 2.97 8.84 16.75
C GLU A 22 3.40 10.27 16.45
N ARG A 23 4.52 10.45 15.72
CA ARG A 23 4.98 11.77 15.30
C ARG A 23 3.99 12.45 14.35
N GLN A 24 3.52 11.74 13.31
CA GLN A 24 2.52 12.29 12.38
C GLN A 24 1.25 12.73 13.11
N VAL A 25 0.74 11.89 14.00
CA VAL A 25 -0.45 12.19 14.81
C VAL A 25 -0.19 13.38 15.73
N SER A 26 0.97 13.44 16.39
CA SER A 26 1.35 14.57 17.26
C SER A 26 1.39 15.89 16.50
N ASP A 27 2.05 15.91 15.33
CA ASP A 27 2.16 17.13 14.51
C ASP A 27 0.78 17.60 14.01
N LEU A 28 -0.10 16.66 13.63
CA LEU A 28 -1.48 16.98 13.20
C LEU A 28 -2.38 17.44 14.36
N ARG A 29 -2.17 16.89 15.57
CA ARG A 29 -2.86 17.38 16.79
C ARG A 29 -2.48 18.83 17.12
N GLN A 30 -1.19 19.17 17.03
CA GLN A 30 -0.73 20.53 17.22
C GLN A 30 -1.33 21.50 16.18
N TYR A 31 -1.46 21.03 14.92
CA TYR A 31 -2.14 21.82 13.89
C TYR A 31 -3.62 22.02 14.24
N ALA A 32 -4.32 20.98 14.66
CA ALA A 32 -5.73 21.04 15.05
C ALA A 32 -5.93 22.03 16.21
N GLU A 33 -5.10 21.97 17.24
CA GLU A 33 -5.15 22.87 18.39
C GLU A 33 -4.98 24.36 17.97
N LYS A 34 -3.98 24.65 17.13
CA LYS A 34 -3.72 26.00 16.61
C LYS A 34 -4.88 26.56 15.77
N ASN A 35 -5.66 25.69 15.15
CA ASN A 35 -6.79 26.08 14.29
C ASN A 35 -8.16 25.89 14.97
N ALA A 36 -8.20 25.67 16.28
CA ALA A 36 -9.41 25.44 17.07
C ALA A 36 -10.31 24.32 16.49
N LEU A 37 -9.69 23.21 16.04
CA LEU A 37 -10.37 22.04 15.53
C LEU A 37 -10.51 20.99 16.64
N CYS A 38 -11.71 20.44 16.82
CA CYS A 38 -11.97 19.34 17.74
C CYS A 38 -11.71 18.00 17.06
N ILE A 39 -10.72 17.22 17.51
CA ILE A 39 -10.42 15.90 16.95
C ILE A 39 -11.40 14.88 17.50
N SER A 40 -12.24 14.33 16.62
CA SER A 40 -13.24 13.32 16.95
C SER A 40 -12.69 11.89 16.90
N GLU A 41 -11.76 11.58 15.97
CA GLU A 41 -11.21 10.24 15.80
C GLU A 41 -9.82 10.27 15.15
N VAL A 42 -9.02 9.20 15.37
CA VAL A 42 -7.69 9.02 14.78
C VAL A 42 -7.61 7.63 14.16
N PHE A 43 -7.34 7.57 12.86
CA PHE A 43 -7.17 6.32 12.11
C PHE A 43 -5.70 6.11 11.78
N GLU A 44 -5.14 4.98 12.22
CA GLU A 44 -3.74 4.61 11.96
C GLU A 44 -3.67 3.35 11.12
N GLU A 45 -2.98 3.40 9.98
CA GLU A 45 -2.83 2.29 9.05
C GLU A 45 -1.38 1.85 8.90
N HIS A 46 -1.11 0.57 9.17
CA HIS A 46 0.21 -0.05 9.01
C HIS A 46 0.24 -0.87 7.72
N ILE A 47 0.44 -0.20 6.58
CA ILE A 47 0.40 -0.84 5.26
C ILE A 47 1.34 -0.15 4.28
N SER A 48 1.92 -0.92 3.34
CA SER A 48 2.74 -0.38 2.27
C SER A 48 1.96 0.60 1.38
N GLY A 49 2.55 1.75 1.06
CA GLY A 49 1.97 2.72 0.13
C GLY A 49 1.74 2.20 -1.30
N ALA A 50 2.31 1.01 -1.64
CA ALA A 50 2.09 0.35 -2.93
C ALA A 50 0.73 -0.38 -3.02
N LYS A 51 0.03 -0.59 -1.90
CA LYS A 51 -1.29 -1.23 -1.87
C LYS A 51 -2.37 -0.31 -2.46
N ARG A 52 -3.31 -0.89 -3.23
CA ARG A 52 -4.47 -0.16 -3.80
C ARG A 52 -5.40 0.31 -2.68
N ASN A 53 -6.23 1.33 -2.97
CA ASN A 53 -7.23 1.80 -2.01
C ASN A 53 -8.19 0.68 -1.57
N SER A 54 -8.60 -0.23 -2.48
CA SER A 54 -9.39 -1.42 -2.14
C SER A 54 -8.71 -2.38 -1.17
N GLU A 55 -7.38 -2.27 -1.01
CA GLU A 55 -6.56 -3.05 -0.07
C GLU A 55 -6.20 -2.24 1.18
N ARG A 56 -6.80 -1.05 1.36
CA ARG A 56 -6.56 -0.12 2.46
C ARG A 56 -7.85 0.08 3.27
N PRO A 57 -8.19 -0.92 4.10
CA PRO A 57 -9.47 -0.93 4.82
C PRO A 57 -9.61 0.26 5.76
N ILE A 58 -8.53 0.68 6.44
CA ILE A 58 -8.56 1.79 7.41
C ILE A 58 -8.78 3.14 6.70
N LEU A 59 -8.18 3.38 5.53
CA LEU A 59 -8.47 4.59 4.75
C LEU A 59 -9.94 4.64 4.33
N THR A 60 -10.47 3.50 3.86
CA THR A 60 -11.87 3.40 3.44
C THR A 60 -12.81 3.65 4.61
N GLU A 61 -12.54 3.04 5.76
CA GLU A 61 -13.28 3.24 7.00
C GLU A 61 -13.23 4.71 7.47
N CYS A 62 -12.04 5.32 7.44
CA CYS A 62 -11.84 6.72 7.78
C CYS A 62 -12.67 7.66 6.91
N LEU A 63 -12.64 7.49 5.59
CA LEU A 63 -13.44 8.30 4.67
C LEU A 63 -14.94 8.10 4.90
N GLN A 64 -15.38 6.86 5.07
CA GLN A 64 -16.77 6.55 5.37
C GLN A 64 -17.23 7.19 6.69
N PHE A 65 -16.44 7.07 7.74
CA PHE A 65 -16.69 7.71 9.03
C PHE A 65 -16.85 9.23 8.87
N CYS A 66 -15.93 9.89 8.12
CA CYS A 66 -16.01 11.32 7.86
C CYS A 66 -17.32 11.70 7.14
N PHE A 67 -17.75 10.93 6.16
CA PHE A 67 -18.98 11.18 5.41
C PHE A 67 -20.24 10.97 6.24
N GLU A 68 -20.28 9.91 7.06
CA GLU A 68 -21.45 9.58 7.90
C GLU A 68 -21.63 10.56 9.07
N ARG A 69 -20.52 11.06 9.61
CA ARG A 69 -20.52 11.97 10.76
C ARG A 69 -20.53 13.46 10.39
N GLY A 70 -20.45 13.79 9.11
CA GLY A 70 -20.37 15.18 8.66
C GLY A 70 -19.13 15.91 9.19
N VAL A 71 -17.98 15.22 9.19
CA VAL A 71 -16.70 15.78 9.66
C VAL A 71 -16.30 16.97 8.79
N SER A 72 -15.89 18.09 9.42
CA SER A 72 -15.53 19.32 8.71
C SER A 72 -14.21 19.16 7.94
N VAL A 73 -13.19 18.51 8.56
CA VAL A 73 -11.87 18.38 7.95
C VAL A 73 -11.19 17.06 8.30
N LEU A 74 -10.60 16.43 7.30
CA LEU A 74 -9.70 15.29 7.45
C LEU A 74 -8.26 15.79 7.37
N LEU A 75 -7.46 15.52 8.40
CA LEU A 75 -6.06 15.92 8.51
C LEU A 75 -5.15 14.77 8.11
N MET A 76 -4.24 15.03 7.17
CA MET A 76 -3.24 14.09 6.69
C MET A 76 -1.84 14.70 6.67
N SER A 77 -0.80 13.90 6.91
CA SER A 77 0.59 14.39 6.89
C SER A 77 1.05 14.80 5.49
N GLU A 78 0.64 14.07 4.45
CA GLU A 78 1.01 14.35 3.05
C GLU A 78 0.02 13.72 2.07
N LEU A 79 -0.01 14.24 0.85
CA LEU A 79 -0.91 13.83 -0.23
C LEU A 79 -0.77 12.34 -0.61
N SER A 80 0.41 11.76 -0.50
CA SER A 80 0.66 10.33 -0.75
C SER A 80 -0.08 9.39 0.22
N ARG A 81 -0.68 9.93 1.29
CA ARG A 81 -1.54 9.17 2.21
C ARG A 81 -2.91 8.89 1.62
N LEU A 82 -3.39 9.73 0.72
CA LEU A 82 -4.72 9.62 0.13
C LEU A 82 -4.82 8.59 -1.01
N GLY A 83 -3.71 8.27 -1.69
CA GLY A 83 -3.67 7.29 -2.78
C GLY A 83 -2.24 6.89 -3.13
N ARG A 84 -2.06 5.79 -3.87
CA ARG A 84 -0.75 5.29 -4.31
C ARG A 84 -0.29 5.88 -5.65
N ASN A 85 -1.23 6.40 -6.41
CA ASN A 85 -1.01 7.04 -7.71
C ASN A 85 -1.96 8.22 -7.87
N VAL A 86 -1.73 9.01 -8.92
CA VAL A 86 -2.51 10.22 -9.22
C VAL A 86 -3.98 9.92 -9.39
N ASP A 87 -4.33 8.83 -10.07
CA ASP A 87 -5.72 8.50 -10.38
C ASP A 87 -6.52 8.21 -9.10
N GLU A 88 -5.92 7.44 -8.17
CA GLU A 88 -6.54 7.16 -6.87
C GLU A 88 -6.67 8.42 -6.00
N VAL A 89 -5.65 9.29 -6.00
CA VAL A 89 -5.71 10.57 -5.27
C VAL A 89 -6.81 11.45 -5.85
N LEU A 90 -6.88 11.59 -7.18
CA LEU A 90 -7.91 12.38 -7.85
C LEU A 90 -9.33 11.83 -7.61
N ALA A 91 -9.48 10.49 -7.63
CA ALA A 91 -10.77 9.85 -7.34
C ALA A 91 -11.24 10.15 -5.90
N ASN A 92 -10.34 10.00 -4.91
CA ASN A 92 -10.66 10.30 -3.52
C ASN A 92 -10.93 11.80 -3.29
N VAL A 93 -10.13 12.69 -3.91
CA VAL A 93 -10.36 14.14 -3.86
C VAL A 93 -11.73 14.48 -4.43
N ARG A 94 -12.12 13.89 -5.58
CA ARG A 94 -13.45 14.10 -6.17
C ARG A 94 -14.56 13.66 -5.23
N GLN A 95 -14.45 12.47 -4.65
CA GLN A 95 -15.42 11.96 -3.69
C GLN A 95 -15.57 12.88 -2.47
N CYS A 96 -14.43 13.39 -1.95
CA CYS A 96 -14.45 14.33 -0.83
C CYS A 96 -15.10 15.66 -1.21
N LYS A 97 -14.86 16.18 -2.42
CA LYS A 97 -15.52 17.39 -2.93
C LYS A 97 -17.04 17.23 -3.03
N GLU A 98 -17.51 16.10 -3.60
CA GLU A 98 -18.93 15.77 -3.74
C GLU A 98 -19.66 15.67 -2.38
N ARG A 99 -18.92 15.28 -1.34
CA ARG A 99 -19.42 15.15 0.04
C ARG A 99 -19.09 16.35 0.94
N HIS A 100 -18.52 17.42 0.40
CA HIS A 100 -18.09 18.62 1.12
C HIS A 100 -17.13 18.34 2.30
N LEU A 101 -16.37 17.25 2.24
CA LEU A 101 -15.31 16.95 3.20
C LEU A 101 -14.02 17.69 2.80
N ASN A 102 -13.55 18.62 3.63
CA ASN A 102 -12.24 19.22 3.42
C ASN A 102 -11.13 18.24 3.82
N ILE A 103 -10.02 18.20 3.08
CA ILE A 103 -8.80 17.50 3.49
C ILE A 103 -7.67 18.53 3.54
N TYR A 104 -6.93 18.53 4.63
CA TYR A 104 -5.71 19.31 4.77
C TYR A 104 -4.49 18.38 4.71
N PHE A 105 -3.54 18.71 3.84
CA PHE A 105 -2.26 18.02 3.68
C PHE A 105 -1.16 18.89 4.28
N GLN A 106 -0.62 18.47 5.44
CA GLN A 106 0.30 19.26 6.24
C GLN A 106 1.62 19.57 5.52
N LYS A 107 2.23 18.57 4.88
CA LYS A 107 3.52 18.72 4.19
C LYS A 107 3.44 19.67 3.01
N GLU A 108 2.39 19.60 2.25
CA GLU A 108 2.14 20.44 1.09
C GLU A 108 1.51 21.78 1.51
N ASN A 109 1.02 21.89 2.74
CA ASN A 109 0.29 23.05 3.27
C ASN A 109 -0.86 23.47 2.36
N ILE A 110 -1.69 22.51 1.95
CA ILE A 110 -2.79 22.73 1.02
C ILE A 110 -4.06 21.99 1.47
N SER A 111 -5.22 22.58 1.17
CA SER A 111 -6.53 21.96 1.41
C SER A 111 -7.33 21.83 0.13
N ILE A 112 -8.36 20.96 0.12
CA ILE A 112 -9.32 20.83 -1.00
C ILE A 112 -10.11 22.12 -1.17
N PHE A 113 -10.61 22.69 -0.07
CA PHE A 113 -11.35 23.96 -0.06
C PHE A 113 -10.53 25.07 0.59
N GLN A 114 -10.69 26.26 0.10
CA GLN A 114 -10.12 27.49 0.68
C GLN A 114 -10.97 28.00 1.85
N ALA A 115 -10.47 29.01 2.55
CA ALA A 115 -11.18 29.62 3.69
C ALA A 115 -12.54 30.26 3.31
N ASP A 116 -12.71 30.65 2.06
CA ASP A 116 -13.96 31.19 1.49
C ASP A 116 -14.96 30.09 1.08
N GLY A 117 -14.60 28.81 1.27
CA GLY A 117 -15.39 27.64 0.87
C GLY A 117 -15.25 27.27 -0.60
N GLY A 118 -14.51 28.04 -1.40
CA GLY A 118 -14.24 27.72 -2.81
C GLY A 118 -13.24 26.58 -2.96
N GLU A 119 -13.33 25.85 -4.07
CA GLU A 119 -12.36 24.81 -4.39
C GLU A 119 -10.97 25.42 -4.61
N ASN A 120 -9.93 24.73 -4.10
CA ASN A 120 -8.55 25.16 -4.30
C ASN A 120 -8.02 24.72 -5.67
N PRO A 121 -7.86 25.62 -6.63
CA PRO A 121 -7.41 25.27 -7.97
C PRO A 121 -5.97 24.75 -8.00
N PHE A 122 -5.15 25.19 -7.05
CA PHE A 122 -3.74 24.77 -6.96
C PHE A 122 -3.60 23.29 -6.59
N LEU A 123 -4.57 22.70 -5.89
CA LEU A 123 -4.52 21.29 -5.53
C LEU A 123 -4.48 20.40 -6.77
N THR A 124 -5.33 20.64 -7.76
CA THR A 124 -5.37 19.86 -9.00
C THR A 124 -4.05 19.94 -9.78
N ILE A 125 -3.49 21.16 -9.88
CA ILE A 125 -2.20 21.39 -10.53
C ILE A 125 -1.08 20.67 -9.76
N MET A 126 -1.06 20.76 -8.45
CA MET A 126 -0.06 20.11 -7.58
C MET A 126 -0.12 18.58 -7.71
N ILE A 127 -1.31 17.99 -7.70
CA ILE A 127 -1.49 16.54 -7.88
C ILE A 127 -0.91 16.10 -9.24
N ALA A 128 -1.21 16.82 -10.31
CA ALA A 128 -0.70 16.53 -11.66
C ALA A 128 0.83 16.61 -11.71
N VAL A 129 1.43 17.67 -11.15
CA VAL A 129 2.89 17.85 -11.10
C VAL A 129 3.56 16.76 -10.28
N LEU A 130 3.10 16.50 -9.05
CA LEU A 130 3.67 15.47 -8.18
C LEU A 130 3.55 14.07 -8.82
N GLY A 131 2.44 13.79 -9.50
CA GLY A 131 2.26 12.54 -10.22
C GLY A 131 3.24 12.38 -11.38
N THR A 132 3.43 13.42 -12.16
CA THR A 132 4.41 13.42 -13.27
C THR A 132 5.83 13.24 -12.73
N CYS A 133 6.21 13.94 -11.68
CA CYS A 133 7.51 13.77 -11.03
C CYS A 133 7.73 12.34 -10.52
N ALA A 134 6.73 11.75 -9.87
CA ALA A 134 6.80 10.38 -9.38
C ALA A 134 6.89 9.34 -10.51
N GLN A 135 6.29 9.61 -11.66
CA GLN A 135 6.42 8.76 -12.85
C GLN A 135 7.83 8.85 -13.43
N LEU A 136 8.35 10.06 -13.64
CA LEU A 136 9.72 10.27 -14.12
C LEU A 136 10.76 9.63 -13.21
N GLU A 137 10.59 9.69 -11.91
CA GLU A 137 11.49 9.02 -10.95
C GLU A 137 11.47 7.51 -11.13
N ARG A 138 10.28 6.89 -11.27
CA ARG A 138 10.16 5.44 -11.54
C ARG A 138 10.83 5.05 -12.85
N GLU A 139 10.63 5.80 -13.91
CA GLU A 139 11.28 5.57 -15.21
C GLU A 139 12.81 5.67 -15.11
N ASN A 140 13.32 6.66 -14.40
CA ASN A 140 14.74 6.82 -14.13
C ASN A 140 15.34 5.67 -13.33
N ILE A 141 14.61 5.16 -12.32
CA ILE A 141 15.01 3.97 -11.54
C ILE A 141 15.05 2.74 -12.45
N GLN A 142 14.01 2.50 -13.25
CA GLN A 142 13.95 1.38 -14.19
C GLN A 142 15.08 1.45 -15.22
N PHE A 143 15.36 2.62 -15.76
CA PHE A 143 16.47 2.82 -16.69
C PHE A 143 17.82 2.48 -16.04
N ARG A 144 18.08 2.98 -14.83
CA ARG A 144 19.31 2.67 -14.06
C ARG A 144 19.45 1.17 -13.78
N LEU A 145 18.37 0.52 -13.37
CA LEU A 145 18.36 -0.93 -13.11
C LEU A 145 18.59 -1.73 -14.39
N ALA A 146 17.97 -1.36 -15.51
CA ALA A 146 18.16 -2.00 -16.80
C ALA A 146 19.59 -1.82 -17.32
N SER A 147 20.16 -0.62 -17.18
CA SER A 147 21.55 -0.33 -17.54
C SER A 147 22.53 -1.11 -16.66
N GLY A 148 22.35 -1.09 -15.35
CA GLY A 148 23.16 -1.87 -14.41
C GLY A 148 23.12 -3.38 -14.70
N ARG A 149 21.92 -3.92 -15.01
CA ARG A 149 21.74 -5.32 -15.41
C ARG A 149 22.50 -5.65 -16.70
N ARG A 150 22.43 -4.79 -17.73
CA ARG A 150 23.16 -4.97 -18.98
C ARG A 150 24.67 -4.99 -18.74
N ASN A 151 25.20 -4.03 -18.00
CA ASN A 151 26.62 -3.96 -17.64
C ASN A 151 27.08 -5.19 -16.86
N TYR A 152 26.25 -5.64 -15.89
CA TYR A 152 26.55 -6.86 -15.12
C TYR A 152 26.66 -8.10 -16.03
N ILE A 153 25.73 -8.25 -16.99
CA ILE A 153 25.76 -9.38 -17.96
C ILE A 153 26.97 -9.23 -18.91
N ALA A 154 27.26 -8.03 -19.41
CA ALA A 154 28.40 -7.78 -20.30
C ALA A 154 29.75 -8.11 -19.62
N ASN A 155 29.85 -7.94 -18.31
CA ASN A 155 31.02 -8.31 -17.51
C ASN A 155 31.02 -9.78 -17.05
N GLY A 156 30.24 -10.66 -17.72
CA GLY A 156 30.19 -12.10 -17.41
C GLY A 156 29.29 -12.49 -16.23
N GLY A 157 28.56 -11.54 -15.66
CA GLY A 157 27.58 -11.80 -14.59
C GLY A 157 26.35 -12.55 -15.11
N ARG A 158 25.78 -13.42 -14.28
CA ARG A 158 24.56 -14.16 -14.59
C ARG A 158 23.39 -13.68 -13.75
N VAL A 159 22.29 -13.34 -14.40
CA VAL A 159 21.04 -12.94 -13.77
C VAL A 159 20.13 -14.13 -13.65
N GLY A 160 19.46 -14.26 -12.51
CA GLY A 160 18.54 -15.35 -12.22
C GLY A 160 19.08 -16.30 -11.14
N ARG A 161 18.45 -17.45 -11.02
CA ARG A 161 18.83 -18.46 -10.02
C ARG A 161 20.23 -19.01 -10.31
N LYS A 162 21.09 -19.07 -9.28
CA LYS A 162 22.43 -19.68 -9.42
C LYS A 162 22.33 -21.10 -9.94
N THR A 163 23.18 -21.45 -10.93
CA THR A 163 23.29 -22.80 -11.43
C THR A 163 23.63 -23.75 -10.27
N GLY A 164 22.93 -24.88 -10.16
CA GLY A 164 23.11 -25.84 -9.06
C GLY A 164 22.37 -25.48 -7.74
N SER A 165 21.72 -24.31 -7.63
CA SER A 165 20.88 -23.97 -6.48
C SER A 165 19.54 -24.75 -6.54
N VAL A 166 19.62 -26.06 -6.39
CA VAL A 166 18.45 -26.95 -6.29
C VAL A 166 18.26 -27.31 -4.81
N LYS A 167 17.03 -27.24 -4.30
CA LYS A 167 16.74 -27.73 -2.95
C LYS A 167 17.11 -29.21 -2.87
N THR A 168 17.76 -29.61 -1.78
CA THR A 168 18.05 -31.02 -1.53
C THR A 168 16.76 -31.83 -1.38
N ARG A 169 16.85 -33.14 -1.48
CA ARG A 169 15.70 -34.05 -1.32
C ARG A 169 15.06 -33.88 0.07
N GLU A 170 15.89 -33.69 1.10
CA GLU A 170 15.45 -33.45 2.50
C GLU A 170 14.70 -32.14 2.62
N GLN A 171 15.24 -31.07 2.04
CA GLN A 171 14.57 -29.75 2.05
C GLN A 171 13.24 -29.76 1.30
N LYS A 172 13.12 -30.52 0.22
CA LYS A 172 11.86 -30.72 -0.50
C LYS A 172 10.89 -31.58 0.32
N ALA A 173 11.38 -32.63 0.99
CA ALA A 173 10.56 -33.48 1.85
C ALA A 173 9.91 -32.67 2.98
N GLU A 174 10.67 -31.80 3.63
CA GLU A 174 10.15 -30.93 4.69
C GLU A 174 9.16 -29.90 4.13
N GLN A 175 9.51 -29.22 3.02
CA GLN A 175 8.65 -28.20 2.42
C GLN A 175 7.31 -28.76 1.93
N TYR A 176 7.29 -29.99 1.41
CA TYR A 176 6.13 -30.62 0.80
C TYR A 176 5.62 -31.82 1.61
N LYS A 177 5.85 -31.79 2.91
CA LYS A 177 5.50 -32.87 3.85
C LYS A 177 4.04 -33.34 3.70
N ASP A 178 3.09 -32.40 3.62
CA ASP A 178 1.68 -32.73 3.49
C ASP A 178 1.37 -33.39 2.13
N VAL A 179 1.97 -32.89 1.04
CA VAL A 179 1.83 -33.46 -0.30
C VAL A 179 2.30 -34.91 -0.31
N LEU A 180 3.50 -35.16 0.24
CA LEU A 180 4.07 -36.49 0.31
C LEU A 180 3.24 -37.44 1.17
N ALA A 181 2.71 -36.93 2.30
CA ALA A 181 1.83 -37.74 3.16
C ALA A 181 0.54 -38.18 2.46
N TYR A 182 -0.09 -37.29 1.67
CA TYR A 182 -1.26 -37.68 0.88
C TYR A 182 -0.92 -38.63 -0.27
N LEU A 183 0.20 -38.41 -0.95
CA LEU A 183 0.65 -39.31 -2.02
C LEU A 183 0.94 -40.71 -1.48
N THR A 184 1.63 -40.83 -0.34
CA THR A 184 1.92 -42.13 0.32
C THR A 184 0.63 -42.85 0.76
N LYS A 185 -0.42 -42.12 1.09
CA LYS A 185 -1.76 -42.67 1.39
C LYS A 185 -2.55 -43.07 0.14
N GLY A 186 -1.97 -42.92 -1.08
CA GLY A 186 -2.58 -43.35 -2.34
C GLY A 186 -3.58 -42.35 -2.95
N TYR A 187 -3.63 -41.10 -2.48
CA TYR A 187 -4.52 -40.08 -3.07
C TYR A 187 -4.12 -39.79 -4.52
N LYS A 188 -5.13 -39.48 -5.36
CA LYS A 188 -4.91 -39.09 -6.76
C LYS A 188 -4.25 -37.71 -6.83
N ILE A 189 -3.38 -37.49 -7.84
CA ILE A 189 -2.66 -36.21 -8.03
C ILE A 189 -3.59 -35.01 -8.02
N MET A 190 -4.77 -35.09 -8.64
CA MET A 190 -5.74 -33.99 -8.67
C MET A 190 -6.32 -33.68 -7.29
N ASP A 191 -6.56 -34.68 -6.47
CA ASP A 191 -7.13 -34.51 -5.14
C ASP A 191 -6.08 -33.90 -4.19
N VAL A 192 -4.83 -34.37 -4.27
CA VAL A 192 -3.70 -33.81 -3.53
C VAL A 192 -3.49 -32.33 -3.92
N ALA A 193 -3.55 -32.01 -5.20
CA ALA A 193 -3.42 -30.63 -5.67
C ALA A 193 -4.52 -29.71 -5.09
N LYS A 194 -5.78 -30.18 -5.05
CA LYS A 194 -6.90 -29.44 -4.44
C LYS A 194 -6.75 -29.27 -2.93
N LEU A 195 -6.35 -30.31 -2.22
CA LEU A 195 -6.21 -30.31 -0.75
C LEU A 195 -5.04 -29.42 -0.27
N THR A 196 -3.94 -29.39 -1.05
CA THR A 196 -2.72 -28.68 -0.65
C THR A 196 -2.54 -27.32 -1.32
N GLY A 197 -3.39 -26.96 -2.30
CA GLY A 197 -3.26 -25.73 -3.09
C GLY A 197 -2.04 -25.71 -4.03
N ILE A 198 -1.38 -26.87 -4.25
CA ILE A 198 -0.18 -27.00 -5.08
C ILE A 198 -0.57 -27.46 -6.48
N SER A 199 0.09 -26.91 -7.51
CA SER A 199 -0.22 -27.28 -8.90
C SER A 199 -0.03 -28.78 -9.15
N THR A 200 -0.88 -29.37 -9.98
CA THR A 200 -0.83 -30.79 -10.38
C THR A 200 0.52 -31.18 -10.95
N SER A 201 1.16 -30.32 -11.74
CA SER A 201 2.51 -30.54 -12.30
C SER A 201 3.58 -30.64 -11.21
N THR A 202 3.49 -29.86 -10.14
CA THR A 202 4.40 -29.95 -9.00
C THR A 202 4.15 -31.25 -8.21
N VAL A 203 2.88 -31.60 -7.96
CA VAL A 203 2.53 -32.88 -7.29
C VAL A 203 3.04 -34.09 -8.09
N GLN A 204 2.85 -34.07 -9.42
CA GLN A 204 3.33 -35.16 -10.29
C GLN A 204 4.87 -35.28 -10.27
N ARG A 205 5.58 -34.16 -10.31
CA ARG A 205 7.05 -34.11 -10.21
C ARG A 205 7.54 -34.68 -8.87
N LEU A 206 6.89 -34.27 -7.76
CA LEU A 206 7.22 -34.81 -6.44
C LEU A 206 6.95 -36.31 -6.34
N LYS A 207 5.83 -36.79 -6.88
CA LYS A 207 5.53 -38.22 -6.95
C LYS A 207 6.64 -39.00 -7.65
N SER A 208 7.10 -38.53 -8.81
CA SER A 208 8.20 -39.15 -9.55
C SER A 208 9.53 -39.04 -8.81
N GLU A 209 9.85 -37.91 -8.21
CA GLU A 209 11.13 -37.66 -7.52
C GLU A 209 11.27 -38.46 -6.23
N PHE A 210 10.17 -38.71 -5.52
CA PHE A 210 10.15 -39.50 -4.28
C PHE A 210 9.78 -40.98 -4.49
N ALA A 211 9.49 -41.40 -5.73
CA ALA A 211 9.12 -42.76 -6.11
C ALA A 211 7.92 -43.35 -5.33
N ILE A 212 6.88 -42.52 -5.16
CA ILE A 212 5.62 -42.86 -4.47
C ILE A 212 4.55 -43.25 -5.48
#